data_03ffe2a7524e91b5fec809fba48f5562
#
_entry.id   03ffe2a7524e91b5fec809fba48f5562
#
_cell.length_a   1.000
_cell.length_b   1.000
_cell.length_c   1.000
_cell.angle_alpha   90.00
_cell.angle_beta   90.00
_cell.angle_gamma   90.00
#
_symmetry.space_group_name_H-M   'P 1'
#
loop_
_entity.id
_entity.type
_entity.pdbx_description
1 polymer ?
#
loop_
_entity_poly.entity_id
_entity_poly.type
_entity_poly.pdbx_seq_one_letter_code
_entity_poly.pdbx_strand_id
1 'polypeptide(L)'
;MKFFKFFRGGERMNKVEKNIEKAFTYTKQPEKFPISLLFLDLFGHLFWIPGAIALALISTIGSPPNYLVAATVKSASFIVVTCILAILPVIKYRIYSRVIMNWKEDWKKAGDVVAKIKRMFLIPIFLSILAVVAFAIELKLGFADVLLVSIIVISAEIIIGQPFCLLFVKKMEQFCAFIPIDVDASLGSARLSIRIYAIIIMSLISVSVVSVIPYISPTNTNKTPHQIFMINSLPLAVICLSMTIFAILIFVSQLFEQIDMMENRMQKLQKGDYRDLKLPVTTRDEVGKLITNFNHFADESVNIFTLMFDAMGKSQDVSDNLMKGTGETALSIFQITEKINMIHSDVDRQTQSILQTQTTLEQVVNNIQNLDRGIDTHAVSVNESA
;
A
#
# COMPACT_ATOMS: atom_id res chain seq x y z
N MET A 1 14.12 22.10 18.52
CA MET A 1 13.56 22.54 19.83
C MET A 1 12.01 22.53 19.91
N LYS A 2 11.25 22.64 18.82
CA LYS A 2 9.77 22.47 18.81
C LYS A 2 9.31 21.02 18.92
N PHE A 3 10.16 20.05 18.58
CA PHE A 3 9.88 18.60 18.61
C PHE A 3 9.81 18.04 20.05
N PHE A 4 10.62 18.57 20.97
CA PHE A 4 10.69 18.11 22.36
C PHE A 4 9.48 18.54 23.25
N LYS A 5 8.72 19.56 22.85
CA LYS A 5 7.52 19.99 23.60
C LYS A 5 6.30 19.07 23.41
N PHE A 6 6.36 18.12 22.44
CA PHE A 6 5.25 17.21 22.14
C PHE A 6 5.20 15.99 23.09
N PHE A 7 6.28 15.68 23.81
CA PHE A 7 6.46 14.40 24.52
C PHE A 7 6.38 14.47 26.07
N ARG A 8 5.88 15.53 26.65
CA ARG A 8 5.66 15.61 28.11
C ARG A 8 4.28 15.07 28.48
N GLY A 9 4.18 13.76 28.81
CA GLY A 9 3.03 13.21 29.55
C GLY A 9 2.59 11.82 29.06
N GLY A 10 2.52 10.85 29.97
CA GLY A 10 2.02 9.48 29.74
C GLY A 10 0.60 9.37 29.16
N GLU A 11 -0.23 10.43 29.27
CA GLU A 11 -1.52 10.53 28.57
C GLU A 11 -1.39 10.60 27.03
N ARG A 12 -0.23 11.04 26.51
CA ARG A 12 -0.01 11.13 25.06
C ARG A 12 0.39 9.82 24.44
N MET A 13 1.07 8.91 25.15
CA MET A 13 1.38 7.54 24.66
C MET A 13 0.09 6.75 24.44
N ASN A 14 -0.86 6.80 25.37
CA ASN A 14 -2.17 6.16 25.19
C ASN A 14 -2.97 6.74 23.99
N LYS A 15 -2.71 7.98 23.62
CA LYS A 15 -3.32 8.64 22.46
C LYS A 15 -2.63 8.26 21.14
N VAL A 16 -1.33 7.96 21.17
CA VAL A 16 -0.56 7.47 20.02
C VAL A 16 -0.95 6.01 19.75
N GLU A 17 -1.01 5.13 20.74
CA GLU A 17 -1.50 3.75 20.60
C GLU A 17 -2.94 3.71 20.08
N LYS A 18 -3.86 4.48 20.62
CA LYS A 18 -5.25 4.59 20.14
C LYS A 18 -5.37 5.17 18.72
N ASN A 19 -4.44 6.04 18.30
CA ASN A 19 -4.39 6.56 16.95
C ASN A 19 -3.74 5.57 15.96
N ILE A 20 -2.79 4.74 16.41
CA ILE A 20 -2.24 3.62 15.65
C ILE A 20 -3.36 2.59 15.40
N GLU A 21 -4.13 2.21 16.39
CA GLU A 21 -5.25 1.28 16.26
C GLU A 21 -6.36 1.81 15.30
N LYS A 22 -6.62 3.12 15.27
CA LYS A 22 -7.51 3.76 14.30
C LYS A 22 -6.93 3.89 12.90
N ALA A 23 -5.61 3.90 12.73
CA ALA A 23 -4.93 3.97 11.44
C ALA A 23 -5.08 2.69 10.61
N PHE A 24 -5.49 1.58 11.21
CA PHE A 24 -5.73 0.29 10.56
C PHE A 24 -7.15 0.10 10.01
N THR A 25 -7.98 1.14 9.99
CA THR A 25 -9.33 1.03 9.44
C THR A 25 -9.24 0.99 7.91
N TYR A 26 -9.49 -0.19 7.33
CA TYR A 26 -9.78 -0.37 5.90
C TYR A 26 -10.87 0.62 5.46
N THR A 27 -10.88 0.98 4.18
CA THR A 27 -11.96 1.76 3.59
C THR A 27 -13.31 1.18 4.03
N LYS A 28 -14.19 2.04 4.57
CA LYS A 28 -15.48 1.60 5.10
C LYS A 28 -16.29 0.93 3.98
N GLN A 29 -16.86 -0.24 4.26
CA GLN A 29 -17.73 -0.94 3.31
C GLN A 29 -18.90 -0.01 2.92
N PRO A 30 -19.13 0.21 1.60
CA PRO A 30 -20.29 0.95 1.13
C PRO A 30 -21.60 0.24 1.48
N GLU A 31 -22.67 0.99 1.73
CA GLU A 31 -23.97 0.42 2.12
C GLU A 31 -24.64 -0.36 0.98
N LYS A 32 -24.38 0.01 -0.27
CA LYS A 32 -25.03 -0.59 -1.45
C LYS A 32 -24.02 -0.89 -2.54
N PHE A 33 -24.26 -1.98 -3.25
CA PHE A 33 -23.49 -2.33 -4.44
C PHE A 33 -23.88 -1.38 -5.60
N PRO A 34 -22.92 -0.67 -6.27
CA PRO A 34 -23.24 0.38 -7.21
C PRO A 34 -23.88 -0.16 -8.49
N ILE A 35 -25.03 0.38 -8.89
CA ILE A 35 -25.71 0.03 -10.13
C ILE A 35 -24.94 0.46 -11.37
N SER A 36 -24.04 1.45 -11.24
CA SER A 36 -23.15 1.88 -12.32
C SER A 36 -22.24 0.77 -12.83
N LEU A 37 -21.87 -0.20 -11.96
CA LEU A 37 -21.12 -1.39 -12.36
C LEU A 37 -21.92 -2.31 -13.28
N LEU A 38 -23.24 -2.44 -13.05
CA LEU A 38 -24.10 -3.17 -13.98
C LEU A 38 -24.11 -2.53 -15.36
N PHE A 39 -24.26 -1.21 -15.42
CA PHE A 39 -24.26 -0.50 -16.71
C PHE A 39 -22.93 -0.63 -17.43
N LEU A 40 -21.79 -0.51 -16.72
CA LEU A 40 -20.47 -0.66 -17.35
C LEU A 40 -20.25 -2.08 -17.90
N ASP A 41 -20.68 -3.11 -17.16
CA ASP A 41 -20.60 -4.50 -17.64
C ASP A 41 -21.53 -4.75 -18.81
N LEU A 42 -22.73 -4.18 -18.78
CA LEU A 42 -23.71 -4.24 -19.88
C LEU A 42 -23.16 -3.55 -21.15
N PHE A 43 -22.56 -2.35 -21.00
CA PHE A 43 -21.91 -1.67 -22.11
C PHE A 43 -20.79 -2.50 -22.70
N GLY A 44 -19.91 -3.10 -21.85
CA GLY A 44 -18.83 -3.98 -22.32
C GLY A 44 -19.33 -5.17 -23.13
N HIS A 45 -20.52 -5.70 -22.79
CA HIS A 45 -21.08 -6.88 -23.47
C HIS A 45 -21.94 -6.56 -24.70
N LEU A 46 -22.57 -5.40 -24.76
CA LEU A 46 -23.51 -5.06 -25.82
C LEU A 46 -23.01 -4.01 -26.81
N PHE A 47 -22.12 -3.10 -26.39
CA PHE A 47 -21.74 -1.94 -27.18
C PHE A 47 -20.93 -2.29 -28.43
N TRP A 48 -20.28 -3.46 -28.45
CA TRP A 48 -19.60 -3.94 -29.65
C TRP A 48 -20.57 -4.31 -30.79
N ILE A 49 -21.83 -4.63 -30.50
CA ILE A 49 -22.82 -4.97 -31.53
C ILE A 49 -23.09 -3.78 -32.48
N PRO A 50 -23.55 -2.62 -32.00
CA PRO A 50 -23.64 -1.44 -32.87
C PRO A 50 -22.29 -1.04 -33.46
N GLY A 51 -21.19 -1.30 -32.73
CA GLY A 51 -19.83 -1.12 -33.23
C GLY A 51 -19.50 -2.00 -34.43
N ALA A 52 -19.81 -3.28 -34.40
CA ALA A 52 -19.62 -4.19 -35.53
C ALA A 52 -20.43 -3.76 -36.74
N ILE A 53 -21.70 -3.35 -36.53
CA ILE A 53 -22.55 -2.80 -37.58
C ILE A 53 -21.92 -1.51 -38.18
N ALA A 54 -21.46 -0.60 -37.32
CA ALA A 54 -20.82 0.63 -37.79
C ALA A 54 -19.53 0.35 -38.55
N LEU A 55 -18.67 -0.55 -38.08
CA LEU A 55 -17.43 -0.97 -38.78
C LEU A 55 -17.77 -1.57 -40.16
N ALA A 56 -18.79 -2.44 -40.24
CA ALA A 56 -19.24 -3.02 -41.50
C ALA A 56 -19.77 -1.97 -42.45
N LEU A 57 -20.62 -1.03 -41.99
CA LEU A 57 -21.17 0.03 -42.79
C LEU A 57 -20.09 1.02 -43.30
N ILE A 58 -19.17 1.44 -42.43
CA ILE A 58 -18.07 2.34 -42.80
C ILE A 58 -17.15 1.65 -43.83
N SER A 59 -16.85 0.36 -43.65
CA SER A 59 -16.04 -0.37 -44.62
C SER A 59 -16.65 -0.47 -46.00
N THR A 60 -17.97 -0.23 -46.12
CA THR A 60 -18.76 -0.35 -47.38
C THR A 60 -19.38 0.96 -47.84
N ILE A 61 -19.06 2.12 -47.21
CA ILE A 61 -19.59 3.44 -47.65
C ILE A 61 -19.35 3.66 -49.14
N GLY A 62 -20.39 4.10 -49.87
CA GLY A 62 -20.33 4.35 -51.29
C GLY A 62 -20.42 3.10 -52.15
N SER A 63 -20.82 1.98 -51.58
CA SER A 63 -21.09 0.70 -52.26
C SER A 63 -22.55 0.26 -52.00
N PRO A 64 -23.09 -0.69 -52.78
CA PRO A 64 -24.40 -1.25 -52.47
C PRO A 64 -24.55 -1.72 -51.03
N PRO A 65 -25.76 -1.67 -50.43
CA PRO A 65 -25.97 -2.10 -49.04
C PRO A 65 -25.39 -3.45 -48.79
N ASN A 66 -24.67 -3.59 -47.68
CA ASN A 66 -24.07 -4.86 -47.28
C ASN A 66 -25.16 -5.83 -46.84
N TYR A 67 -25.53 -6.76 -47.75
CA TYR A 67 -26.58 -7.75 -47.52
C TYR A 67 -26.28 -8.63 -46.31
N LEU A 68 -25.01 -8.88 -46.02
CA LEU A 68 -24.59 -9.66 -44.82
C LEU A 68 -24.96 -8.97 -43.51
N VAL A 69 -24.80 -7.63 -43.41
CA VAL A 69 -25.23 -6.88 -42.24
C VAL A 69 -26.72 -6.99 -42.04
N ALA A 70 -27.49 -6.78 -43.12
CA ALA A 70 -28.96 -6.86 -43.08
C ALA A 70 -29.45 -8.26 -42.73
N ALA A 71 -28.82 -9.32 -43.26
CA ALA A 71 -29.12 -10.72 -42.98
C ALA A 71 -28.77 -11.07 -41.54
N THR A 72 -27.60 -10.66 -41.03
CA THR A 72 -27.15 -10.91 -39.65
C THR A 72 -28.11 -10.28 -38.63
N VAL A 73 -28.50 -9.02 -38.81
CA VAL A 73 -29.43 -8.35 -37.87
C VAL A 73 -30.80 -8.98 -37.83
N LYS A 74 -31.26 -9.57 -38.96
CA LYS A 74 -32.55 -10.27 -39.06
C LYS A 74 -32.50 -11.74 -38.62
N SER A 75 -31.34 -12.28 -38.36
CA SER A 75 -31.17 -13.70 -37.99
C SER A 75 -31.69 -13.99 -36.59
N ALA A 76 -32.23 -15.20 -36.38
CA ALA A 76 -32.64 -15.64 -35.06
C ALA A 76 -31.45 -15.77 -34.11
N SER A 77 -30.30 -16.21 -34.61
CA SER A 77 -29.04 -16.28 -33.86
C SER A 77 -28.62 -14.94 -33.29
N PHE A 78 -28.78 -13.83 -34.02
CA PHE A 78 -28.47 -12.49 -33.55
C PHE A 78 -29.33 -12.11 -32.35
N ILE A 79 -30.64 -12.38 -32.40
CA ILE A 79 -31.57 -12.09 -31.29
C ILE A 79 -31.18 -12.90 -30.06
N VAL A 80 -30.94 -14.21 -30.22
CA VAL A 80 -30.56 -15.11 -29.12
C VAL A 80 -29.24 -14.68 -28.46
N VAL A 81 -28.23 -14.42 -29.26
CA VAL A 81 -26.91 -13.95 -28.75
C VAL A 81 -27.04 -12.62 -28.02
N THR A 82 -27.77 -11.66 -28.58
CA THR A 82 -28.00 -10.37 -27.95
C THR A 82 -28.74 -10.52 -26.61
N CYS A 83 -29.74 -11.39 -26.53
CA CYS A 83 -30.42 -11.69 -25.27
C CYS A 83 -29.48 -12.32 -24.23
N ILE A 84 -28.62 -13.26 -24.62
CA ILE A 84 -27.64 -13.86 -23.73
C ILE A 84 -26.65 -12.80 -23.20
N LEU A 85 -26.15 -11.94 -24.09
CA LEU A 85 -25.24 -10.85 -23.74
C LEU A 85 -25.87 -9.80 -22.82
N ALA A 86 -27.20 -9.58 -22.93
CA ALA A 86 -27.92 -8.67 -22.05
C ALA A 86 -28.19 -9.30 -20.65
N ILE A 87 -28.49 -10.60 -20.60
CA ILE A 87 -28.85 -11.31 -19.37
C ILE A 87 -27.60 -11.61 -18.51
N LEU A 88 -26.48 -11.93 -19.13
CA LEU A 88 -25.25 -12.34 -18.45
C LEU A 88 -24.73 -11.28 -17.45
N PRO A 89 -24.63 -9.96 -17.78
CA PRO A 89 -24.25 -8.94 -16.83
C PRO A 89 -25.20 -8.82 -15.64
N VAL A 90 -26.50 -9.01 -15.84
CA VAL A 90 -27.49 -8.97 -14.76
C VAL A 90 -27.30 -10.14 -13.80
N ILE A 91 -27.05 -11.34 -14.30
CA ILE A 91 -26.73 -12.51 -13.47
C ILE A 91 -25.42 -12.28 -12.70
N LYS A 92 -24.36 -11.84 -13.37
CA LYS A 92 -23.09 -11.52 -12.75
C LYS A 92 -23.24 -10.45 -11.65
N TYR A 93 -23.97 -9.38 -11.92
CA TYR A 93 -24.25 -8.33 -10.95
C TYR A 93 -24.92 -8.87 -9.68
N ARG A 94 -25.93 -9.74 -9.82
CA ARG A 94 -26.61 -10.38 -8.67
C ARG A 94 -25.65 -11.25 -7.85
N ILE A 95 -24.84 -12.06 -8.53
CA ILE A 95 -23.86 -12.94 -7.86
C ILE A 95 -22.81 -12.12 -7.12
N TYR A 96 -22.21 -11.13 -7.81
CA TYR A 96 -21.17 -10.28 -7.22
C TYR A 96 -21.70 -9.43 -6.07
N SER A 97 -22.86 -8.81 -6.25
CA SER A 97 -23.50 -8.05 -5.18
C SER A 97 -23.66 -8.88 -3.92
N ARG A 98 -24.20 -10.10 -4.04
CA ARG A 98 -24.41 -11.00 -2.89
C ARG A 98 -23.10 -11.42 -2.22
N VAL A 99 -22.11 -11.85 -2.99
CA VAL A 99 -20.86 -12.39 -2.45
C VAL A 99 -20.01 -11.26 -1.85
N ILE A 100 -19.92 -10.12 -2.53
CA ILE A 100 -19.06 -9.01 -2.11
C ILE A 100 -19.65 -8.26 -0.92
N MET A 101 -20.96 -8.05 -0.88
CA MET A 101 -21.59 -7.37 0.25
C MET A 101 -21.58 -8.21 1.53
N ASN A 102 -21.59 -9.54 1.40
CA ASN A 102 -21.52 -10.49 2.52
C ASN A 102 -20.10 -11.05 2.74
N TRP A 103 -19.05 -10.32 2.34
CA TRP A 103 -17.66 -10.79 2.39
C TRP A 103 -17.19 -11.26 3.78
N LYS A 104 -17.78 -10.74 4.86
CA LYS A 104 -17.45 -11.11 6.24
C LYS A 104 -17.81 -12.57 6.57
N GLU A 105 -18.78 -13.16 5.88
CA GLU A 105 -19.16 -14.56 6.07
C GLU A 105 -18.11 -15.50 5.46
N ASP A 106 -17.56 -15.13 4.29
CA ASP A 106 -16.53 -15.91 3.59
C ASP A 106 -15.62 -14.95 2.79
N TRP A 107 -14.63 -14.40 3.49
CA TRP A 107 -13.70 -13.44 2.88
C TRP A 107 -12.81 -14.07 1.79
N LYS A 108 -12.51 -15.38 1.89
CA LYS A 108 -11.74 -16.11 0.86
C LYS A 108 -12.51 -16.19 -0.44
N LYS A 109 -13.78 -16.55 -0.37
CA LYS A 109 -14.67 -16.60 -1.54
C LYS A 109 -14.87 -15.23 -2.17
N ALA A 110 -15.07 -14.19 -1.36
CA ALA A 110 -15.16 -12.82 -1.85
C ALA A 110 -13.86 -12.40 -2.54
N GLY A 111 -12.72 -12.69 -1.93
CA GLY A 111 -11.40 -12.47 -2.50
C GLY A 111 -11.18 -13.21 -3.82
N ASP A 112 -11.61 -14.46 -3.94
CA ASP A 112 -11.53 -15.25 -5.18
C ASP A 112 -12.40 -14.67 -6.31
N VAL A 113 -13.59 -14.18 -5.96
CA VAL A 113 -14.46 -13.49 -6.93
C VAL A 113 -13.77 -12.24 -7.48
N VAL A 114 -13.21 -11.41 -6.61
CA VAL A 114 -12.45 -10.21 -7.02
C VAL A 114 -11.26 -10.59 -7.91
N ALA A 115 -10.53 -11.67 -7.59
CA ALA A 115 -9.41 -12.15 -8.42
C ALA A 115 -9.85 -12.58 -9.82
N LYS A 116 -11.00 -13.27 -9.91
CA LYS A 116 -11.51 -13.80 -11.17
C LYS A 116 -12.12 -12.72 -12.07
N ILE A 117 -12.48 -11.55 -11.54
CA ILE A 117 -13.05 -10.44 -12.32
C ILE A 117 -12.15 -10.09 -13.52
N LYS A 118 -10.82 -10.09 -13.34
CA LYS A 118 -9.87 -9.81 -14.42
C LYS A 118 -9.93 -10.81 -15.57
N ARG A 119 -10.31 -12.05 -15.33
CA ARG A 119 -10.44 -13.07 -16.38
C ARG A 119 -11.75 -12.94 -17.14
N MET A 120 -12.71 -12.25 -16.56
CA MET A 120 -14.06 -12.14 -17.15
C MET A 120 -14.11 -11.25 -18.38
N PHE A 121 -13.08 -10.44 -18.64
CA PHE A 121 -12.99 -9.68 -19.88
C PHE A 121 -12.78 -10.59 -21.12
N LEU A 122 -12.37 -11.86 -20.94
CA LEU A 122 -12.29 -12.82 -22.01
C LEU A 122 -13.64 -13.41 -22.44
N ILE A 123 -14.66 -13.33 -21.58
CA ILE A 123 -15.99 -13.89 -21.83
C ILE A 123 -16.66 -13.27 -23.05
N PRO A 124 -16.71 -11.93 -23.23
CA PRO A 124 -17.31 -11.32 -24.41
C PRO A 124 -16.62 -11.76 -25.72
N ILE A 125 -15.28 -11.88 -25.72
CA ILE A 125 -14.53 -12.37 -26.88
C ILE A 125 -14.95 -13.79 -27.23
N PHE A 126 -15.05 -14.67 -26.23
CA PHE A 126 -15.48 -16.04 -26.46
C PHE A 126 -16.91 -16.11 -26.98
N LEU A 127 -17.81 -15.27 -26.45
CA LEU A 127 -19.20 -15.19 -26.90
C LEU A 127 -19.32 -14.61 -28.32
N SER A 128 -18.45 -13.68 -28.70
CA SER A 128 -18.43 -13.13 -30.06
C SER A 128 -18.00 -14.18 -31.08
N ILE A 129 -17.04 -15.04 -30.75
CA ILE A 129 -16.67 -16.21 -31.60
C ILE A 129 -17.84 -17.16 -31.75
N LEU A 130 -18.54 -17.50 -30.65
CA LEU A 130 -19.72 -18.35 -30.68
C LEU A 130 -20.84 -17.75 -31.53
N ALA A 131 -21.03 -16.41 -31.48
CA ALA A 131 -21.99 -15.69 -32.30
C ALA A 131 -21.68 -15.84 -33.80
N VAL A 132 -20.42 -15.73 -34.19
CA VAL A 132 -20.00 -15.92 -35.60
C VAL A 132 -20.30 -17.33 -36.09
N VAL A 133 -20.03 -18.34 -35.28
CA VAL A 133 -20.34 -19.74 -35.63
C VAL A 133 -21.85 -19.92 -35.81
N ALA A 134 -22.67 -19.36 -34.92
CA ALA A 134 -24.12 -19.41 -35.03
C ALA A 134 -24.64 -18.74 -36.30
N PHE A 135 -24.12 -17.56 -36.65
CA PHE A 135 -24.46 -16.86 -37.90
C PHE A 135 -24.05 -17.64 -39.14
N ALA A 136 -22.86 -18.23 -39.13
CA ALA A 136 -22.36 -19.02 -40.25
C ALA A 136 -23.26 -20.21 -40.56
N ILE A 137 -23.75 -20.89 -39.52
CA ILE A 137 -24.65 -22.04 -39.66
C ILE A 137 -26.03 -21.60 -40.16
N GLU A 138 -26.61 -20.57 -39.54
CA GLU A 138 -27.98 -20.11 -39.85
C GLU A 138 -28.06 -19.52 -41.28
N LEU A 139 -27.12 -18.67 -41.64
CA LEU A 139 -27.09 -17.96 -42.92
C LEU A 139 -26.43 -18.79 -44.03
N LYS A 140 -25.93 -20.01 -43.72
CA LYS A 140 -25.20 -20.88 -44.69
C LYS A 140 -24.11 -20.13 -45.41
N LEU A 141 -23.32 -19.35 -44.67
CA LEU A 141 -22.27 -18.49 -45.23
C LEU A 141 -21.16 -19.33 -45.87
N GLY A 142 -20.63 -18.88 -47.00
CA GLY A 142 -19.42 -19.39 -47.59
C GLY A 142 -18.19 -19.08 -46.71
N PHE A 143 -17.09 -19.81 -46.93
CA PHE A 143 -15.87 -19.61 -46.13
C PHE A 143 -15.35 -18.17 -46.12
N ALA A 144 -15.40 -17.46 -47.24
CA ALA A 144 -14.95 -16.06 -47.35
C ALA A 144 -15.84 -15.12 -46.54
N ASP A 145 -17.15 -15.35 -46.56
CA ASP A 145 -18.11 -14.51 -45.78
C ASP A 145 -17.95 -14.78 -44.24
N VAL A 146 -17.75 -16.04 -43.86
CA VAL A 146 -17.47 -16.42 -42.45
C VAL A 146 -16.20 -15.71 -41.97
N LEU A 147 -15.15 -15.73 -42.79
CA LEU A 147 -13.90 -15.04 -42.45
C LEU A 147 -14.10 -13.53 -42.28
N LEU A 148 -14.82 -12.89 -43.21
CA LEU A 148 -15.11 -11.44 -43.16
C LEU A 148 -15.93 -11.07 -41.91
N VAL A 149 -17.02 -11.80 -41.65
CA VAL A 149 -17.87 -11.58 -40.47
C VAL A 149 -17.08 -11.82 -39.19
N SER A 150 -16.23 -12.86 -39.13
CA SER A 150 -15.36 -13.14 -37.99
C SER A 150 -14.43 -11.97 -37.67
N ILE A 151 -13.74 -11.46 -38.69
CA ILE A 151 -12.82 -10.32 -38.54
C ILE A 151 -13.58 -9.09 -38.03
N ILE A 152 -14.73 -8.77 -38.58
CA ILE A 152 -15.52 -7.61 -38.19
C ILE A 152 -16.00 -7.74 -36.74
N VAL A 153 -16.63 -8.87 -36.38
CA VAL A 153 -17.23 -9.10 -35.07
C VAL A 153 -16.14 -9.12 -33.98
N ILE A 154 -15.09 -9.90 -34.17
CA ILE A 154 -14.00 -10.00 -33.18
C ILE A 154 -13.27 -8.67 -33.07
N SER A 155 -13.03 -7.97 -34.16
CA SER A 155 -12.42 -6.64 -34.14
C SER A 155 -13.30 -5.61 -33.39
N ALA A 156 -14.60 -5.62 -33.63
CA ALA A 156 -15.52 -4.74 -32.93
C ALA A 156 -15.51 -5.00 -31.43
N GLU A 157 -15.54 -6.27 -31.01
CA GLU A 157 -15.45 -6.64 -29.60
C GLU A 157 -14.16 -6.13 -28.96
N ILE A 158 -13.01 -6.36 -29.61
CA ILE A 158 -11.72 -5.96 -29.07
C ILE A 158 -11.52 -4.44 -29.09
N ILE A 159 -11.96 -3.75 -30.12
CA ILE A 159 -11.73 -2.31 -30.26
C ILE A 159 -12.74 -1.50 -29.43
N ILE A 160 -13.99 -1.92 -29.40
CA ILE A 160 -15.10 -1.16 -28.83
C ILE A 160 -15.55 -1.73 -27.47
N GLY A 161 -15.68 -3.06 -27.35
CA GLY A 161 -16.13 -3.71 -26.12
C GLY A 161 -15.10 -3.69 -25.00
N GLN A 162 -13.84 -3.98 -25.32
CA GLN A 162 -12.78 -4.12 -24.32
C GLN A 162 -12.49 -2.85 -23.49
N PRO A 163 -12.48 -1.62 -24.02
CA PRO A 163 -12.31 -0.42 -23.19
C PRO A 163 -13.34 -0.31 -22.07
N PHE A 164 -14.59 -0.66 -22.33
CA PHE A 164 -15.65 -0.64 -21.30
C PHE A 164 -15.45 -1.76 -20.28
N CYS A 165 -14.98 -2.94 -20.72
CA CYS A 165 -14.61 -4.02 -19.81
C CYS A 165 -13.43 -3.63 -18.90
N LEU A 166 -12.42 -2.93 -19.42
CA LEU A 166 -11.31 -2.40 -18.62
C LEU A 166 -11.80 -1.37 -17.60
N LEU A 167 -12.71 -0.48 -18.01
CA LEU A 167 -13.31 0.49 -17.09
C LEU A 167 -14.14 -0.18 -15.99
N PHE A 168 -14.92 -1.22 -16.35
CA PHE A 168 -15.64 -2.05 -15.37
C PHE A 168 -14.69 -2.68 -14.35
N VAL A 169 -13.61 -3.31 -14.81
CA VAL A 169 -12.60 -3.92 -13.93
C VAL A 169 -11.99 -2.87 -13.00
N LYS A 170 -11.58 -1.72 -13.53
CA LYS A 170 -11.04 -0.61 -12.73
C LYS A 170 -12.01 -0.20 -11.62
N LYS A 171 -13.26 0.09 -11.96
CA LYS A 171 -14.28 0.53 -11.00
C LYS A 171 -14.64 -0.53 -9.98
N MET A 172 -14.66 -1.78 -10.40
CA MET A 172 -14.93 -2.92 -9.51
C MET A 172 -13.79 -3.14 -8.51
N GLU A 173 -12.53 -3.05 -8.95
CA GLU A 173 -11.35 -3.12 -8.08
C GLU A 173 -11.36 -1.99 -7.04
N GLN A 174 -11.64 -0.76 -7.45
CA GLN A 174 -11.78 0.38 -6.55
C GLN A 174 -12.90 0.17 -5.52
N PHE A 175 -14.04 -0.33 -5.96
CA PHE A 175 -15.16 -0.63 -5.06
C PHE A 175 -14.81 -1.71 -4.04
N CYS A 176 -14.11 -2.76 -4.44
CA CYS A 176 -13.74 -3.89 -3.58
C CYS A 176 -12.53 -3.64 -2.65
N ALA A 177 -12.03 -2.41 -2.57
CA ALA A 177 -10.85 -2.05 -1.77
C ALA A 177 -11.00 -2.33 -0.25
N PHE A 178 -12.23 -2.50 0.23
CA PHE A 178 -12.52 -2.86 1.63
C PHE A 178 -12.37 -4.36 1.95
N ILE A 179 -12.21 -5.22 0.92
CA ILE A 179 -12.04 -6.66 1.13
C ILE A 179 -10.55 -6.96 1.33
N PRO A 180 -10.14 -7.63 2.43
CA PRO A 180 -8.76 -8.03 2.62
C PRO A 180 -8.34 -8.98 1.50
N ILE A 181 -7.21 -8.68 0.86
CA ILE A 181 -6.70 -9.47 -0.25
C ILE A 181 -5.35 -10.06 0.15
N ASP A 182 -5.24 -11.38 0.11
CA ASP A 182 -3.96 -12.07 0.18
C ASP A 182 -3.34 -12.09 -1.23
N VAL A 183 -2.36 -11.22 -1.44
CA VAL A 183 -1.71 -11.06 -2.75
C VAL A 183 -0.78 -12.22 -3.06
N ASP A 184 -0.11 -12.79 -2.06
CA ASP A 184 0.87 -13.85 -2.26
C ASP A 184 0.23 -15.16 -2.73
N ALA A 185 -0.94 -15.50 -2.21
CA ALA A 185 -1.70 -16.68 -2.65
C ALA A 185 -2.27 -16.54 -4.09
N SER A 186 -2.33 -15.34 -4.65
CA SER A 186 -3.08 -15.04 -5.87
C SER A 186 -2.21 -14.61 -7.08
N LEU A 187 -0.91 -14.41 -6.90
CA LEU A 187 0.03 -13.92 -7.92
C LEU A 187 0.10 -14.77 -9.22
N GLY A 188 -0.47 -15.96 -9.21
CA GLY A 188 -0.52 -16.81 -10.41
C GLY A 188 -1.54 -16.40 -11.48
N SER A 189 -2.43 -15.45 -11.22
CA SER A 189 -3.65 -15.34 -12.01
C SER A 189 -3.85 -14.08 -12.86
N ALA A 190 -3.16 -12.96 -12.60
CA ALA A 190 -3.37 -11.76 -13.42
C ALA A 190 -2.21 -10.77 -13.31
N ARG A 191 -1.15 -11.00 -14.05
CA ARG A 191 -0.01 -10.10 -14.15
C ARG A 191 -0.41 -8.81 -14.86
N LEU A 192 0.22 -7.69 -14.49
CA LEU A 192 0.13 -6.40 -15.19
C LEU A 192 0.42 -6.57 -16.70
N SER A 193 1.33 -7.47 -17.05
CA SER A 193 1.66 -7.85 -18.43
C SER A 193 0.43 -8.26 -19.25
N ILE A 194 -0.58 -8.92 -18.66
CA ILE A 194 -1.79 -9.33 -19.38
C ILE A 194 -2.57 -8.11 -19.89
N ARG A 195 -2.66 -7.05 -19.09
CA ARG A 195 -3.32 -5.80 -19.51
C ARG A 195 -2.56 -5.08 -20.61
N ILE A 196 -1.22 -5.07 -20.52
CA ILE A 196 -0.34 -4.53 -21.56
C ILE A 196 -0.50 -5.32 -22.86
N TYR A 197 -0.48 -6.65 -22.80
CA TYR A 197 -0.71 -7.49 -23.98
C TYR A 197 -2.10 -7.26 -24.59
N ALA A 198 -3.15 -7.10 -23.76
CA ALA A 198 -4.48 -6.79 -24.27
C ALA A 198 -4.51 -5.47 -25.07
N ILE A 199 -3.83 -4.44 -24.60
CA ILE A 199 -3.71 -3.15 -25.31
C ILE A 199 -2.90 -3.30 -26.58
N ILE A 200 -1.79 -4.06 -26.58
CA ILE A 200 -0.98 -4.33 -27.77
C ILE A 200 -1.80 -5.09 -28.78
N ILE A 201 -2.49 -6.16 -28.39
CA ILE A 201 -3.36 -6.94 -29.29
C ILE A 201 -4.46 -6.04 -29.87
N MET A 202 -5.08 -5.20 -29.04
CA MET A 202 -6.09 -4.24 -29.48
C MET A 202 -5.55 -3.29 -30.56
N SER A 203 -4.33 -2.75 -30.39
CA SER A 203 -3.71 -1.87 -31.38
C SER A 203 -3.37 -2.59 -32.67
N LEU A 204 -2.84 -3.83 -32.60
CA LEU A 204 -2.53 -4.65 -33.78
C LEU A 204 -3.79 -5.02 -34.56
N ILE A 205 -4.88 -5.40 -33.87
CA ILE A 205 -6.16 -5.67 -34.52
C ILE A 205 -6.74 -4.40 -35.15
N SER A 206 -6.62 -3.26 -34.49
CA SER A 206 -7.04 -1.97 -35.05
C SER A 206 -6.35 -1.66 -36.38
N VAL A 207 -5.02 -1.88 -36.43
CA VAL A 207 -4.25 -1.70 -37.68
C VAL A 207 -4.71 -2.70 -38.75
N SER A 208 -4.97 -3.97 -38.40
CA SER A 208 -5.46 -4.99 -39.32
C SER A 208 -6.83 -4.64 -39.90
N VAL A 209 -7.75 -4.16 -39.04
CA VAL A 209 -9.09 -3.71 -39.45
C VAL A 209 -8.99 -2.59 -40.46
N VAL A 210 -8.19 -1.57 -40.20
CA VAL A 210 -7.99 -0.43 -41.09
C VAL A 210 -7.39 -0.83 -42.43
N SER A 211 -6.39 -1.72 -42.38
CA SER A 211 -5.60 -2.09 -43.55
C SER A 211 -6.31 -3.11 -44.45
N VAL A 212 -7.10 -4.01 -43.89
CA VAL A 212 -7.53 -5.24 -44.58
C VAL A 212 -9.01 -5.20 -44.96
N ILE A 213 -9.90 -4.86 -44.01
CA ILE A 213 -11.34 -4.99 -44.21
C ILE A 213 -11.86 -4.18 -45.43
N PRO A 214 -11.50 -2.89 -45.64
CA PRO A 214 -11.98 -2.12 -46.77
C PRO A 214 -11.55 -2.66 -48.13
N TYR A 215 -10.37 -3.33 -48.18
CA TYR A 215 -9.82 -3.85 -49.44
C TYR A 215 -10.31 -5.26 -49.77
N ILE A 216 -10.63 -6.08 -48.76
CA ILE A 216 -11.19 -7.43 -48.97
C ILE A 216 -12.69 -7.38 -49.26
N SER A 217 -13.37 -6.29 -48.88
CA SER A 217 -14.82 -6.18 -49.07
C SER A 217 -15.20 -6.27 -50.54
N PRO A 218 -15.99 -7.29 -50.92
CA PRO A 218 -16.41 -7.45 -52.34
C PRO A 218 -17.23 -6.28 -52.87
N THR A 219 -17.76 -5.44 -51.96
CA THR A 219 -18.54 -4.24 -52.33
C THR A 219 -17.67 -3.07 -52.80
N ASN A 220 -16.35 -3.14 -52.60
CA ASN A 220 -15.41 -2.06 -52.97
C ASN A 220 -14.63 -2.33 -54.27
N THR A 221 -14.93 -3.40 -54.98
CA THR A 221 -14.18 -3.81 -56.20
C THR A 221 -14.17 -2.75 -57.29
N ASN A 222 -15.18 -1.88 -57.37
CA ASN A 222 -15.28 -0.84 -58.37
C ASN A 222 -14.62 0.50 -57.97
N LYS A 223 -13.98 0.57 -56.80
CA LYS A 223 -13.31 1.77 -56.30
C LYS A 223 -11.83 1.75 -56.55
N THR A 224 -11.23 2.91 -56.78
CA THR A 224 -9.78 3.04 -56.79
C THR A 224 -9.21 2.88 -55.38
N PRO A 225 -7.95 2.39 -55.22
CA PRO A 225 -7.31 2.29 -53.91
C PRO A 225 -7.33 3.60 -53.10
N HIS A 226 -7.20 4.75 -53.79
CA HIS A 226 -7.26 6.07 -53.15
C HIS A 226 -8.67 6.37 -52.60
N GLN A 227 -9.71 6.00 -53.33
CA GLN A 227 -11.09 6.16 -52.83
C GLN A 227 -11.39 5.26 -51.63
N ILE A 228 -10.92 4.00 -51.67
CA ILE A 228 -11.06 3.08 -50.54
C ILE A 228 -10.35 3.65 -49.31
N PHE A 229 -9.15 4.19 -49.48
CA PHE A 229 -8.40 4.78 -48.40
C PHE A 229 -9.15 5.97 -47.77
N MET A 230 -9.52 6.98 -48.59
CA MET A 230 -10.11 8.23 -48.08
C MET A 230 -11.53 8.07 -47.54
N ILE A 231 -12.35 7.21 -48.14
CA ILE A 231 -13.78 7.12 -47.79
C ILE A 231 -14.00 6.05 -46.72
N ASN A 232 -13.23 4.94 -46.73
CA ASN A 232 -13.47 3.81 -45.89
C ASN A 232 -12.38 3.65 -44.79
N SER A 233 -11.10 3.64 -45.21
CA SER A 233 -10.00 3.34 -44.25
C SER A 233 -9.74 4.49 -43.29
N LEU A 234 -9.80 5.75 -43.75
CA LEU A 234 -9.50 6.91 -42.89
C LEU A 234 -10.48 7.09 -41.74
N PRO A 235 -11.84 7.08 -41.97
CA PRO A 235 -12.80 7.15 -40.86
C PRO A 235 -12.66 5.98 -39.89
N LEU A 236 -12.38 4.76 -40.40
CA LEU A 236 -12.17 3.58 -39.60
C LEU A 236 -10.93 3.73 -38.73
N ALA A 237 -9.84 4.27 -39.29
CA ALA A 237 -8.60 4.54 -38.57
C ALA A 237 -8.83 5.51 -37.41
N VAL A 238 -9.58 6.57 -37.60
CA VAL A 238 -9.89 7.55 -36.55
C VAL A 238 -10.66 6.92 -35.40
N ILE A 239 -11.68 6.09 -35.71
CA ILE A 239 -12.44 5.37 -34.67
C ILE A 239 -11.53 4.41 -33.91
N CYS A 240 -10.75 3.57 -34.59
CA CYS A 240 -9.86 2.61 -33.98
C CYS A 240 -8.81 3.31 -33.10
N LEU A 241 -8.21 4.38 -33.59
CA LEU A 241 -7.21 5.16 -32.86
C LEU A 241 -7.82 5.80 -31.60
N SER A 242 -9.00 6.41 -31.71
CA SER A 242 -9.66 7.03 -30.56
C SER A 242 -9.99 6.03 -29.45
N MET A 243 -10.48 4.83 -29.81
CA MET A 243 -10.78 3.78 -28.86
C MET A 243 -9.51 3.18 -28.22
N THR A 244 -8.43 3.05 -28.98
CA THR A 244 -7.15 2.59 -28.47
C THR A 244 -6.55 3.60 -27.48
N ILE A 245 -6.59 4.91 -27.82
CA ILE A 245 -6.16 5.98 -26.92
C ILE A 245 -7.01 5.97 -25.65
N PHE A 246 -8.32 5.81 -25.76
CA PHE A 246 -9.23 5.74 -24.62
C PHE A 246 -8.88 4.58 -23.68
N ALA A 247 -8.59 3.38 -24.21
CA ALA A 247 -8.15 2.23 -23.42
C ALA A 247 -6.81 2.48 -22.72
N ILE A 248 -5.85 3.09 -23.43
CA ILE A 248 -4.55 3.47 -22.84
C ILE A 248 -4.73 4.46 -21.71
N LEU A 249 -5.56 5.49 -21.88
CA LEU A 249 -5.84 6.49 -20.84
C LEU A 249 -6.47 5.87 -19.60
N ILE A 250 -7.41 4.92 -19.74
CA ILE A 250 -7.99 4.18 -18.60
C ILE A 250 -6.91 3.43 -17.84
N PHE A 251 -6.04 2.71 -18.56
CA PHE A 251 -4.99 1.92 -17.96
C PHE A 251 -3.95 2.79 -17.24
N VAL A 252 -3.44 3.82 -17.93
CA VAL A 252 -2.44 4.74 -17.40
C VAL A 252 -2.99 5.50 -16.18
N SER A 253 -4.23 6.00 -16.25
CA SER A 253 -4.86 6.69 -15.12
C SER A 253 -4.98 5.81 -13.88
N GLN A 254 -5.22 4.51 -14.07
CA GLN A 254 -5.28 3.56 -12.96
C GLN A 254 -3.92 3.36 -12.28
N LEU A 255 -2.84 3.30 -13.07
CA LEU A 255 -1.47 3.17 -12.53
C LEU A 255 -1.05 4.43 -11.77
N PHE A 256 -1.25 5.62 -12.37
CA PHE A 256 -0.89 6.88 -11.74
C PHE A 256 -1.67 7.11 -10.44
N GLU A 257 -2.97 6.81 -10.40
CA GLU A 257 -3.79 6.95 -9.20
C GLU A 257 -3.23 6.15 -8.01
N GLN A 258 -2.68 4.96 -8.26
CA GLN A 258 -2.06 4.13 -7.22
C GLN A 258 -0.68 4.64 -6.81
N ILE A 259 0.12 5.11 -7.76
CA ILE A 259 1.43 5.72 -7.50
C ILE A 259 1.27 7.00 -6.67
N ASP A 260 0.33 7.88 -7.03
CA ASP A 260 0.04 9.11 -6.30
C ASP A 260 -0.42 8.83 -4.86
N MET A 261 -1.24 7.80 -4.67
CA MET A 261 -1.61 7.37 -3.31
C MET A 261 -0.40 6.93 -2.49
N MET A 262 0.52 6.17 -3.07
CA MET A 262 1.77 5.75 -2.40
C MET A 262 2.66 6.95 -2.09
N GLU A 263 2.85 7.86 -3.05
CA GLU A 263 3.64 9.08 -2.86
C GLU A 263 3.10 9.91 -1.71
N ASN A 264 1.78 10.14 -1.67
CA ASN A 264 1.13 10.89 -0.60
C ASN A 264 1.35 10.26 0.78
N ARG A 265 1.32 8.91 0.89
CA ARG A 265 1.59 8.21 2.15
C ARG A 265 3.07 8.25 2.53
N MET A 266 3.97 8.13 1.56
CA MET A 266 5.42 8.31 1.81
C MET A 266 5.75 9.70 2.30
N GLN A 267 5.14 10.74 1.73
CA GLN A 267 5.30 12.12 2.19
C GLN A 267 4.78 12.33 3.62
N LYS A 268 3.68 11.68 4.01
CA LYS A 268 3.20 11.67 5.41
C LYS A 268 4.23 11.04 6.34
N LEU A 269 4.73 9.85 5.97
CA LEU A 269 5.76 9.14 6.73
C LEU A 269 7.01 10.00 6.92
N GLN A 270 7.47 10.66 5.85
CA GLN A 270 8.64 11.56 5.87
C GLN A 270 8.41 12.76 6.82
N LYS A 271 7.18 13.26 6.94
CA LYS A 271 6.82 14.35 7.86
C LYS A 271 6.60 13.88 9.30
N GLY A 272 6.77 12.58 9.58
CA GLY A 272 6.52 11.99 10.89
C GLY A 272 5.04 11.83 11.24
N ASP A 273 4.15 11.86 10.25
CA ASP A 273 2.73 11.55 10.44
C ASP A 273 2.48 10.08 10.13
N TYR A 274 2.45 9.26 11.17
CA TYR A 274 2.27 7.81 11.10
C TYR A 274 0.80 7.37 11.06
N ARG A 275 -0.15 8.31 10.97
CA ARG A 275 -1.59 8.00 10.94
C ARG A 275 -2.00 7.61 9.53
N ASP A 276 -2.82 6.57 9.44
CA ASP A 276 -3.45 6.16 8.18
C ASP A 276 -2.45 5.98 7.02
N LEU A 277 -1.35 5.25 7.29
CA LEU A 277 -0.30 4.98 6.31
C LEU A 277 -0.67 3.84 5.36
N LYS A 278 -1.54 2.91 5.78
CA LYS A 278 -1.89 1.74 4.96
C LYS A 278 -2.71 2.15 3.75
N LEU A 279 -2.34 1.55 2.63
CA LEU A 279 -3.02 1.68 1.37
C LEU A 279 -3.94 0.48 1.13
N PRO A 280 -5.14 0.69 0.57
CA PRO A 280 -6.00 -0.41 0.17
C PRO A 280 -5.37 -1.16 -1.00
N VAL A 281 -5.24 -2.48 -0.86
CA VAL A 281 -4.77 -3.35 -1.95
C VAL A 281 -5.93 -3.62 -2.87
N THR A 282 -6.04 -2.86 -3.96
CA THR A 282 -7.16 -2.96 -4.90
C THR A 282 -6.89 -3.99 -6.00
N THR A 283 -5.62 -4.27 -6.33
CA THR A 283 -5.26 -5.16 -7.43
C THR A 283 -4.46 -6.36 -6.93
N ARG A 284 -4.51 -7.47 -7.69
CA ARG A 284 -3.74 -8.71 -7.41
C ARG A 284 -2.65 -8.94 -8.45
N ASP A 285 -2.01 -7.88 -8.88
CA ASP A 285 -0.88 -7.87 -9.81
C ASP A 285 0.39 -7.36 -9.11
N GLU A 286 1.41 -7.05 -9.89
CA GLU A 286 2.68 -6.51 -9.41
C GLU A 286 2.50 -5.19 -8.64
N VAL A 287 1.49 -4.38 -9.01
CA VAL A 287 1.17 -3.13 -8.29
C VAL A 287 0.55 -3.45 -6.93
N GLY A 288 -0.36 -4.42 -6.85
CA GLY A 288 -0.91 -4.89 -5.58
C GLY A 288 0.17 -5.45 -4.66
N LYS A 289 1.16 -6.18 -5.20
CA LYS A 289 2.33 -6.64 -4.45
C LYS A 289 3.18 -5.47 -3.94
N LEU A 290 3.39 -4.45 -4.77
CA LEU A 290 4.12 -3.25 -4.37
C LEU A 290 3.41 -2.53 -3.22
N ILE A 291 2.07 -2.38 -3.29
CA ILE A 291 1.26 -1.80 -2.21
C ILE A 291 1.35 -2.64 -0.93
N THR A 292 1.32 -3.96 -1.04
CA THR A 292 1.48 -4.86 0.11
C THR A 292 2.84 -4.69 0.77
N ASN A 293 3.91 -4.67 -0.02
CA ASN A 293 5.26 -4.43 0.48
C ASN A 293 5.40 -3.04 1.12
N PHE A 294 4.77 -2.02 0.54
CA PHE A 294 4.71 -0.69 1.15
C PHE A 294 3.99 -0.71 2.50
N ASN A 295 2.85 -1.41 2.61
CA ASN A 295 2.14 -1.55 3.87
C ASN A 295 2.98 -2.24 4.95
N HIS A 296 3.72 -3.31 4.59
CA HIS A 296 4.67 -3.96 5.49
C HIS A 296 5.79 -3.00 5.92
N PHE A 297 6.37 -2.26 4.97
CA PHE A 297 7.38 -1.25 5.28
C PHE A 297 6.85 -0.17 6.25
N ALA A 298 5.61 0.29 6.03
CA ALA A 298 4.97 1.25 6.91
C ALA A 298 4.76 0.68 8.34
N ASP A 299 4.32 -0.58 8.45
CA ASP A 299 4.15 -1.27 9.75
C ASP A 299 5.48 -1.41 10.49
N GLU A 300 6.52 -1.89 9.80
CA GLU A 300 7.86 -2.02 10.39
C GLU A 300 8.44 -0.68 10.81
N SER A 301 8.23 0.37 9.99
CA SER A 301 8.65 1.72 10.34
C SER A 301 7.98 2.21 11.63
N VAL A 302 6.66 2.03 11.76
CA VAL A 302 5.92 2.38 12.99
C VAL A 302 6.45 1.58 14.19
N ASN A 303 6.70 0.29 14.02
CA ASN A 303 7.24 -0.58 15.07
C ASN A 303 8.63 -0.12 15.53
N ILE A 304 9.55 0.16 14.60
CA ILE A 304 10.89 0.68 14.89
C ILE A 304 10.81 2.00 15.67
N PHE A 305 9.95 2.94 15.24
CA PHE A 305 9.78 4.19 15.95
C PHE A 305 9.21 4.00 17.36
N THR A 306 8.25 3.08 17.52
CA THR A 306 7.70 2.74 18.85
C THR A 306 8.78 2.20 19.78
N LEU A 307 9.61 1.27 19.30
CA LEU A 307 10.74 0.72 20.06
C LEU A 307 11.78 1.81 20.39
N MET A 308 12.06 2.72 19.44
CA MET A 308 12.98 3.82 19.67
C MET A 308 12.48 4.78 20.75
N PHE A 309 11.16 5.10 20.76
CA PHE A 309 10.57 5.91 21.82
C PHE A 309 10.60 5.25 23.19
N ASP A 310 10.34 3.93 23.26
CA ASP A 310 10.45 3.17 24.49
C ASP A 310 11.91 3.15 25.03
N ALA A 311 12.88 2.94 24.13
CA ALA A 311 14.29 3.01 24.46
C ALA A 311 14.71 4.42 24.93
N MET A 312 14.22 5.47 24.30
CA MET A 312 14.47 6.86 24.73
C MET A 312 13.87 7.14 26.13
N GLY A 313 12.65 6.65 26.39
CA GLY A 313 12.04 6.74 27.73
C GLY A 313 12.89 6.08 28.80
N LYS A 314 13.33 4.83 28.56
CA LYS A 314 14.24 4.11 29.47
C LYS A 314 15.59 4.83 29.66
N SER A 315 16.14 5.40 28.59
CA SER A 315 17.38 6.18 28.66
C SER A 315 17.21 7.44 29.51
N GLN A 316 16.05 8.10 29.44
CA GLN A 316 15.74 9.24 30.29
C GLN A 316 15.64 8.83 31.77
N ASP A 317 14.95 7.73 32.07
CA ASP A 317 14.85 7.19 33.43
C ASP A 317 16.23 6.85 34.02
N VAL A 318 17.10 6.24 33.20
CA VAL A 318 18.49 5.95 33.61
C VAL A 318 19.29 7.23 33.85
N SER A 319 19.12 8.25 33.01
CA SER A 319 19.78 9.55 33.20
C SER A 319 19.34 10.25 34.46
N ASP A 320 18.03 10.22 34.77
CA ASP A 320 17.47 10.83 35.98
C ASP A 320 17.98 10.09 37.23
N ASN A 321 18.03 8.74 37.21
CA ASN A 321 18.60 7.96 38.28
C ASN A 321 20.13 8.21 38.48
N LEU A 322 20.87 8.34 37.39
CA LEU A 322 22.29 8.68 37.43
C LEU A 322 22.51 10.06 38.05
N MET A 323 21.72 11.05 37.64
CA MET A 323 21.78 12.39 38.21
C MET A 323 21.51 12.40 39.71
N LYS A 324 20.51 11.65 40.16
CA LYS A 324 20.21 11.48 41.59
C LYS A 324 21.39 10.81 42.34
N GLY A 325 21.92 9.70 41.83
CA GLY A 325 23.05 9.00 42.41
C GLY A 325 24.33 9.84 42.45
N THR A 326 24.55 10.69 41.42
CA THR A 326 25.66 11.66 41.39
C THR A 326 25.48 12.72 42.46
N GLY A 327 24.25 13.22 42.68
CA GLY A 327 23.93 14.16 43.74
C GLY A 327 24.16 13.54 45.15
N GLU A 328 23.72 12.31 45.38
CA GLU A 328 23.95 11.60 46.64
C GLU A 328 25.46 11.34 46.89
N THR A 329 26.20 11.02 45.83
CA THR A 329 27.67 10.85 45.91
C THR A 329 28.36 12.18 46.28
N ALA A 330 27.94 13.29 45.68
CA ALA A 330 28.50 14.62 45.99
C ALA A 330 28.23 15.02 47.46
N LEU A 331 27.03 14.75 47.98
CA LEU A 331 26.72 14.94 49.42
C LEU A 331 27.59 14.06 50.33
N SER A 332 27.80 12.82 49.95
CA SER A 332 28.67 11.89 50.71
C SER A 332 30.12 12.37 50.74
N ILE A 333 30.65 12.86 49.63
CA ILE A 333 31.99 13.47 49.55
C ILE A 333 32.06 14.71 50.46
N PHE A 334 31.07 15.55 50.48
CA PHE A 334 31.00 16.71 51.38
C PHE A 334 31.07 16.29 52.86
N GLN A 335 30.27 15.30 53.24
CA GLN A 335 30.30 14.75 54.61
C GLN A 335 31.63 14.13 55.00
N ILE A 336 32.28 13.42 54.07
CA ILE A 336 33.63 12.86 54.28
C ILE A 336 34.63 14.00 54.52
N THR A 337 34.59 15.06 53.71
CA THR A 337 35.48 16.23 53.86
C THR A 337 35.27 16.89 55.22
N GLU A 338 34.04 17.05 55.70
CA GLU A 338 33.74 17.57 57.02
C GLU A 338 34.34 16.69 58.12
N LYS A 339 34.17 15.35 58.04
CA LYS A 339 34.76 14.43 58.99
C LYS A 339 36.28 14.45 59.01
N ILE A 340 36.91 14.61 57.82
CA ILE A 340 38.38 14.79 57.72
C ILE A 340 38.83 16.02 58.51
N ASN A 341 38.13 17.14 58.33
CA ASN A 341 38.42 18.37 59.07
C ASN A 341 38.27 18.19 60.62
N MET A 342 37.25 17.46 61.06
CA MET A 342 37.11 17.14 62.46
C MET A 342 38.26 16.26 62.97
N ILE A 343 38.66 15.24 62.20
CA ILE A 343 39.82 14.36 62.54
C ILE A 343 41.09 15.23 62.63
N HIS A 344 41.34 16.17 61.73
CA HIS A 344 42.49 17.10 61.82
C HIS A 344 42.47 17.86 63.14
N SER A 345 41.32 18.43 63.52
CA SER A 345 41.18 19.15 64.79
C SER A 345 41.44 18.24 65.99
N ASP A 346 40.96 17.01 65.95
CA ASP A 346 41.18 16.04 67.04
C ASP A 346 42.65 15.60 67.15
N VAL A 347 43.37 15.45 66.01
CA VAL A 347 44.81 15.21 65.98
C VAL A 347 45.59 16.36 66.59
N ASP A 348 45.23 17.62 66.27
CA ASP A 348 45.84 18.78 66.85
C ASP A 348 45.67 18.84 68.37
N ARG A 349 44.45 18.59 68.87
CA ARG A 349 44.14 18.49 70.32
C ARG A 349 44.96 17.33 70.99
N GLN A 350 45.06 16.21 70.35
CA GLN A 350 45.80 15.06 70.81
C GLN A 350 47.31 15.42 70.93
N THR A 351 47.84 16.11 69.91
CA THR A 351 49.23 16.58 69.94
C THR A 351 49.49 17.54 71.10
N GLN A 352 48.58 18.48 71.33
CA GLN A 352 48.68 19.35 72.53
C GLN A 352 48.66 18.56 73.86
N SER A 353 47.76 17.59 73.96
CA SER A 353 47.69 16.70 75.17
C SER A 353 48.94 15.90 75.40
N ILE A 354 49.61 15.45 74.31
CA ILE A 354 50.91 14.72 74.40
C ILE A 354 51.99 15.68 74.91
N LEU A 355 52.05 16.94 74.38
CA LEU A 355 53.01 17.94 74.83
C LEU A 355 52.83 18.27 76.33
N GLN A 356 51.53 18.42 76.78
CA GLN A 356 51.23 18.64 78.17
C GLN A 356 51.61 17.44 79.07
N THR A 357 51.35 16.23 78.57
CA THR A 357 51.77 15.02 79.27
C THR A 357 53.31 14.92 79.40
N GLN A 358 54.04 15.31 78.32
CA GLN A 358 55.48 15.38 78.37
C GLN A 358 56.01 16.37 79.39
N THR A 359 55.41 17.59 79.47
CA THR A 359 55.76 18.57 80.52
C THR A 359 55.47 18.05 81.92
N THR A 360 54.37 17.35 82.09
CA THR A 360 54.00 16.76 83.41
C THR A 360 54.97 15.67 83.79
N LEU A 361 55.42 14.84 82.81
CA LEU A 361 56.43 13.83 83.04
C LEU A 361 57.77 14.43 83.42
N GLU A 362 58.21 15.50 82.80
CA GLU A 362 59.38 16.28 83.14
C GLU A 362 59.33 16.77 84.59
N GLN A 363 58.17 17.32 85.05
CA GLN A 363 57.92 17.73 86.39
C GLN A 363 57.99 16.52 87.37
N VAL A 364 57.41 15.38 87.02
CA VAL A 364 57.49 14.16 87.84
C VAL A 364 58.97 13.69 88.00
N VAL A 365 59.74 13.72 86.91
CA VAL A 365 61.15 13.35 86.93
C VAL A 365 61.94 14.31 87.86
N ASN A 366 61.66 15.65 87.76
CA ASN A 366 62.32 16.64 88.61
C ASN A 366 61.89 16.39 90.13
N ASN A 367 60.64 16.11 90.41
CA ASN A 367 60.17 15.82 91.73
C ASN A 367 60.81 14.52 92.33
N ILE A 368 61.01 13.49 91.52
CA ILE A 368 61.70 12.26 91.89
C ILE A 368 63.16 12.59 92.18
N GLN A 369 63.85 13.37 91.38
CA GLN A 369 65.25 13.84 91.64
C GLN A 369 65.36 14.64 92.96
N ASN A 370 64.37 15.54 93.22
CA ASN A 370 64.34 16.27 94.47
C ASN A 370 64.06 15.41 95.65
N LEU A 371 63.18 14.37 95.54
CA LEU A 371 62.93 13.40 96.53
C LEU A 371 64.21 12.56 96.81
N ASP A 372 64.90 12.12 95.78
CA ASP A 372 66.17 11.36 95.88
C ASP A 372 67.23 12.20 96.66
N ARG A 373 67.42 13.46 96.32
CA ARG A 373 68.28 14.37 97.10
C ARG A 373 67.82 14.59 98.50
N GLY A 374 66.50 14.65 98.73
CA GLY A 374 65.90 14.73 100.06
C GLY A 374 66.18 13.52 100.91
N ILE A 375 66.13 12.34 100.32
CA ILE A 375 66.44 11.04 100.93
C ILE A 375 67.92 11.00 101.30
N ASP A 376 68.79 11.41 100.40
CA ASP A 376 70.24 11.50 100.62
C ASP A 376 70.55 12.44 101.84
N THR A 377 69.92 13.63 101.83
CA THR A 377 70.05 14.59 102.90
C THR A 377 69.57 14.05 104.24
N HIS A 378 68.44 13.33 104.23
CA HIS A 378 67.92 12.66 105.43
C HIS A 378 68.82 11.52 105.88
N ALA A 379 69.39 10.74 104.95
CA ALA A 379 70.31 9.65 105.28
C ALA A 379 71.58 10.23 105.94
N VAL A 380 72.10 11.34 105.46
CA VAL A 380 73.23 12.04 106.11
C VAL A 380 72.86 12.55 107.50
N SER A 381 71.67 13.21 107.63
CA SER A 381 71.22 13.67 108.96
C SER A 381 70.96 12.60 109.97
N VAL A 382 70.48 11.43 109.54
CA VAL A 382 70.32 10.23 110.42
C VAL A 382 71.72 9.71 110.85
N ASN A 383 72.67 9.72 109.89
CA ASN A 383 74.00 9.23 110.21
C ASN A 383 74.80 10.19 111.14
N GLU A 384 74.49 11.52 111.13
CA GLU A 384 75.03 12.50 112.07
C GLU A 384 74.35 12.48 113.44
N SER A 385 73.19 11.85 113.52
CA SER A 385 72.41 11.79 114.78
C SER A 385 72.57 10.47 115.55
N ALA A 386 73.33 9.48 115.03
CA ALA A 386 73.66 8.22 115.67
C ALA A 386 75.09 8.30 116.22
#